data_a5177e75ae61bdf7f36af74ff659c0ea
#
_entry.id   a5177e75ae61bdf7f36af74ff659c0ea
#
_cell.length_a   1.000
_cell.length_b   1.000
_cell.length_c   1.000
_cell.angle_alpha   90.00
_cell.angle_beta   90.00
_cell.angle_gamma   90.00
#
_symmetry.space_group_name_H-M   'P 1'
#
loop_
_entity.id
_entity.type
_entity.pdbx_description
1 polymer ?
#
loop_
_entity_poly.entity_id
_entity_poly.type
_entity_poly.pdbx_seq_one_letter_code
_entity_poly.pdbx_strand_id
1 'polypeptide(L)'
;MNQQLSWRTIVGYSLGDVANNFAFAMGALFLLSYYTDVAGVGAAAAGTMLLLVRVFDAFADVFAGRVVDSVNTRWGKFRPFLLFGTAPLMIFSVLVFWVPTDWSHSSKVVYAYLTYMGLGLCYSLVNIPYGSLATAMTQQPQSRARLGAARGIAASLTFVCLAFLIGPSIKNSSPEEMVSVYHFWTIVLAIAGMVLYFICFKSTRENVVRIVAQPSLNISLQTLKRNRPLFMLCIGALCVLISTFAVSASSLFYVRYVLNDTGLFTVLVLVQNLVGTVASAPLVPGMVARIGKKNTFLIGALLGTCGYLLFFWVSVWSLPVALVALAIASIGQGVTMTVMWALEADTVEYGEYLTGVRIEGLTYSLFSFTRKCGQAIGGSIPAFILGLSGYIANQVQTPEVIMGIRTSIALVPCGFMLLVFVIIWFYPLTDKKFKEIVVEIDNRKKVQQQLISDITN
;
A
#
# COMPACT_ATOMS: atom_id res chain seq x y z
N MET A 1 7.94 29.22 15.62
CA MET A 1 6.52 29.48 15.22
C MET A 1 5.75 28.17 15.14
N ASN A 2 4.97 27.87 16.18
CA ASN A 2 4.25 26.57 16.31
C ASN A 2 2.80 26.69 15.79
N GLN A 3 2.60 27.10 14.54
CA GLN A 3 1.24 27.16 13.99
C GLN A 3 0.78 25.76 13.55
N GLN A 4 -0.39 25.36 14.06
CA GLN A 4 -1.07 24.15 13.57
C GLN A 4 -1.43 24.34 12.09
N LEU A 5 -1.28 23.28 11.29
CA LEU A 5 -1.68 23.30 9.89
C LEU A 5 -3.19 23.53 9.77
N SER A 6 -3.57 24.42 8.86
CA SER A 6 -4.98 24.67 8.55
C SER A 6 -5.63 23.45 7.90
N TRP A 7 -6.95 23.27 8.11
CA TRP A 7 -7.70 22.21 7.42
C TRP A 7 -7.62 22.30 5.90
N ARG A 8 -7.55 23.50 5.35
CA ARG A 8 -7.37 23.71 3.90
C ARG A 8 -6.06 23.11 3.41
N THR A 9 -4.98 23.27 4.17
CA THR A 9 -3.67 22.70 3.84
C THR A 9 -3.69 21.18 3.98
N ILE A 10 -4.34 20.63 5.01
CA ILE A 10 -4.44 19.18 5.22
C ILE A 10 -5.24 18.53 4.10
N VAL A 11 -6.41 19.06 3.75
CA VAL A 11 -7.24 18.58 2.65
C VAL A 11 -6.50 18.73 1.32
N GLY A 12 -5.92 19.90 1.03
CA GLY A 12 -5.18 20.13 -0.20
C GLY A 12 -3.99 19.19 -0.38
N TYR A 13 -3.28 18.86 0.71
CA TYR A 13 -2.23 17.83 0.70
C TYR A 13 -2.82 16.43 0.42
N SER A 14 -3.93 16.06 1.07
CA SER A 14 -4.55 14.73 0.90
C SER A 14 -5.12 14.50 -0.51
N LEU A 15 -5.45 15.57 -1.26
CA LEU A 15 -5.83 15.45 -2.68
C LEU A 15 -4.68 14.90 -3.54
N GLY A 16 -3.43 15.10 -3.14
CA GLY A 16 -2.28 14.45 -3.77
C GLY A 16 -2.30 12.93 -3.61
N ASP A 17 -2.79 12.41 -2.48
CA ASP A 17 -2.98 10.95 -2.31
C ASP A 17 -4.13 10.42 -3.18
N VAL A 18 -5.21 11.17 -3.34
CA VAL A 18 -6.28 10.79 -4.27
C VAL A 18 -5.71 10.64 -5.69
N ALA A 19 -4.98 11.66 -6.16
CA ALA A 19 -4.36 11.64 -7.49
C ALA A 19 -3.35 10.50 -7.66
N ASN A 20 -2.54 10.24 -6.63
CA ASN A 20 -1.57 9.15 -6.62
C ASN A 20 -2.27 7.78 -6.69
N ASN A 21 -3.37 7.63 -5.95
CA ASN A 21 -4.15 6.40 -5.95
C ASN A 21 -4.99 6.22 -7.22
N PHE A 22 -5.25 7.22 -8.03
CA PHE A 22 -5.86 7.01 -9.35
C PHE A 22 -4.99 6.08 -10.21
N ALA A 23 -3.69 6.30 -10.27
CA ALA A 23 -2.78 5.40 -10.98
C ALA A 23 -2.60 4.06 -10.25
N PHE A 24 -2.38 4.10 -8.93
CA PHE A 24 -2.06 2.93 -8.12
C PHE A 24 -3.25 1.98 -7.96
N ALA A 25 -4.43 2.49 -7.59
CA ALA A 25 -5.62 1.67 -7.36
C ALA A 25 -6.20 1.13 -8.67
N MET A 26 -6.09 1.89 -9.79
CA MET A 26 -6.39 1.36 -11.12
C MET A 26 -5.55 0.12 -11.41
N GLY A 27 -4.24 0.18 -11.15
CA GLY A 27 -3.38 -0.99 -11.30
C GLY A 27 -3.76 -2.14 -10.39
N ALA A 28 -4.04 -1.87 -9.11
CA ALA A 28 -4.35 -2.90 -8.13
C ALA A 28 -5.69 -3.62 -8.37
N LEU A 29 -6.70 -2.90 -8.85
CA LEU A 29 -8.06 -3.43 -9.02
C LEU A 29 -8.32 -4.00 -10.42
N PHE A 30 -7.76 -3.40 -11.46
CA PHE A 30 -8.19 -3.63 -12.82
C PHE A 30 -7.10 -4.11 -13.78
N LEU A 31 -5.81 -3.89 -13.48
CA LEU A 31 -4.74 -4.12 -14.44
C LEU A 31 -4.63 -5.61 -14.84
N LEU A 32 -4.74 -6.52 -13.88
CA LEU A 32 -4.68 -7.94 -14.17
C LEU A 32 -5.83 -8.34 -15.11
N SER A 33 -7.06 -7.94 -14.80
CA SER A 33 -8.22 -8.22 -15.65
C SER A 33 -8.11 -7.55 -17.02
N TYR A 34 -7.60 -6.32 -17.10
CA TYR A 34 -7.36 -5.65 -18.37
C TYR A 34 -6.37 -6.44 -19.25
N TYR A 35 -5.25 -6.88 -18.69
CA TYR A 35 -4.25 -7.63 -19.46
C TYR A 35 -4.76 -9.00 -19.90
N THR A 36 -5.51 -9.71 -19.04
CA THR A 36 -6.02 -11.05 -19.38
C THR A 36 -7.24 -11.00 -20.30
N ASP A 37 -8.24 -10.18 -19.96
CA ASP A 37 -9.57 -10.22 -20.55
C ASP A 37 -9.73 -9.29 -21.76
N VAL A 38 -8.92 -8.21 -21.83
CA VAL A 38 -9.04 -7.17 -22.86
C VAL A 38 -7.82 -7.17 -23.79
N ALA A 39 -6.60 -7.11 -23.25
CA ALA A 39 -5.39 -7.05 -24.04
C ALA A 39 -4.97 -8.43 -24.60
N GLY A 40 -5.52 -9.52 -24.07
CA GLY A 40 -5.20 -10.90 -24.50
C GLY A 40 -3.78 -11.33 -24.10
N VAL A 41 -3.24 -10.79 -23.01
CA VAL A 41 -1.99 -11.26 -22.40
C VAL A 41 -2.32 -12.43 -21.50
N GLY A 42 -1.63 -13.58 -21.66
CA GLY A 42 -1.89 -14.74 -20.82
C GLY A 42 -1.69 -14.44 -19.32
N ALA A 43 -2.53 -15.01 -18.45
CA ALA A 43 -2.53 -14.72 -17.02
C ALA A 43 -1.15 -14.93 -16.34
N ALA A 44 -0.44 -16.01 -16.69
CA ALA A 44 0.90 -16.28 -16.17
C ALA A 44 1.93 -15.21 -16.63
N ALA A 45 1.86 -14.74 -17.88
CA ALA A 45 2.71 -13.67 -18.39
C ALA A 45 2.41 -12.34 -17.66
N ALA A 46 1.13 -12.02 -17.46
CA ALA A 46 0.70 -10.86 -16.69
C ALA A 46 1.18 -10.93 -15.24
N GLY A 47 1.07 -12.08 -14.58
CA GLY A 47 1.57 -12.29 -13.22
C GLY A 47 3.08 -12.12 -13.11
N THR A 48 3.83 -12.68 -14.04
CA THR A 48 5.30 -12.52 -14.11
C THR A 48 5.68 -11.05 -14.29
N MET A 49 4.97 -10.34 -15.16
CA MET A 49 5.18 -8.90 -15.37
C MET A 49 4.90 -8.09 -14.10
N LEU A 50 3.77 -8.33 -13.44
CA LEU A 50 3.43 -7.65 -12.19
C LEU A 50 4.50 -7.86 -11.11
N LEU A 51 5.11 -9.06 -11.05
CA LEU A 51 6.19 -9.36 -10.12
C LEU A 51 7.50 -8.67 -10.50
N LEU A 52 7.96 -8.83 -11.76
CA LEU A 52 9.27 -8.31 -12.20
C LEU A 52 9.33 -6.78 -12.20
N VAL A 53 8.26 -6.11 -12.60
CA VAL A 53 8.20 -4.65 -12.57
C VAL A 53 8.34 -4.12 -11.14
N ARG A 54 7.85 -4.84 -10.13
CA ARG A 54 8.04 -4.44 -8.73
C ARG A 54 9.49 -4.59 -8.25
N VAL A 55 10.22 -5.54 -8.78
CA VAL A 55 11.68 -5.60 -8.54
C VAL A 55 12.36 -4.37 -9.15
N PHE A 56 11.97 -4.00 -10.38
CA PHE A 56 12.44 -2.76 -11.01
C PHE A 56 12.07 -1.51 -10.18
N ASP A 57 10.86 -1.44 -9.63
CA ASP A 57 10.40 -0.32 -8.78
C ASP A 57 11.33 -0.09 -7.57
N ALA A 58 11.96 -1.14 -7.03
CA ALA A 58 12.92 -0.99 -5.94
C ALA A 58 14.17 -0.20 -6.37
N PHE A 59 14.66 -0.43 -7.59
CA PHE A 59 15.75 0.36 -8.16
C PHE A 59 15.30 1.77 -8.53
N ALA A 60 14.09 1.89 -9.09
CA ALA A 60 13.49 3.17 -9.41
C ALA A 60 13.33 4.08 -8.16
N ASP A 61 13.00 3.52 -7.01
CA ASP A 61 12.91 4.27 -5.75
C ASP A 61 14.27 4.84 -5.31
N VAL A 62 15.34 4.03 -5.40
CA VAL A 62 16.70 4.49 -5.06
C VAL A 62 17.14 5.60 -6.02
N PHE A 63 16.86 5.42 -7.30
CA PHE A 63 17.13 6.44 -8.32
C PHE A 63 16.33 7.72 -8.06
N ALA A 64 15.02 7.60 -7.86
CA ALA A 64 14.14 8.73 -7.57
C ALA A 64 14.57 9.48 -6.30
N GLY A 65 14.94 8.76 -5.23
CA GLY A 65 15.46 9.35 -4.01
C GLY A 65 16.70 10.21 -4.25
N ARG A 66 17.66 9.72 -5.04
CA ARG A 66 18.87 10.48 -5.41
C ARG A 66 18.56 11.71 -6.27
N VAL A 67 17.65 11.57 -7.24
CA VAL A 67 17.21 12.71 -8.07
C VAL A 67 16.54 13.77 -7.19
N VAL A 68 15.65 13.39 -6.29
CA VAL A 68 15.00 14.30 -5.34
C VAL A 68 16.02 14.98 -4.43
N ASP A 69 17.05 14.27 -3.99
CA ASP A 69 18.10 14.84 -3.14
C ASP A 69 18.97 15.85 -3.86
N SER A 70 19.16 15.71 -5.17
CA SER A 70 19.97 16.62 -6.00
C SER A 70 19.23 17.91 -6.43
N VAL A 71 17.91 17.93 -6.33
CA VAL A 71 17.08 19.05 -6.80
C VAL A 71 16.86 20.06 -5.68
N ASN A 72 17.16 21.34 -5.98
CA ASN A 72 16.77 22.47 -5.14
C ASN A 72 16.34 23.62 -6.05
N THR A 73 15.07 24.03 -5.96
CA THR A 73 14.49 25.02 -6.85
C THR A 73 13.82 26.16 -6.06
N ARG A 74 13.45 27.23 -6.77
CA ARG A 74 12.66 28.35 -6.21
C ARG A 74 11.32 27.93 -5.61
N TRP A 75 10.78 26.75 -5.98
CA TRP A 75 9.53 26.20 -5.43
C TRP A 75 9.75 25.23 -4.26
N GLY A 76 11.00 24.98 -3.87
CA GLY A 76 11.43 24.02 -2.86
C GLY A 76 12.09 22.80 -3.47
N LYS A 77 12.30 21.77 -2.62
CA LYS A 77 12.94 20.50 -2.97
C LYS A 77 11.94 19.47 -3.54
N PHE A 78 10.76 19.36 -2.93
CA PHE A 78 9.78 18.31 -3.20
C PHE A 78 8.66 18.75 -4.16
N ARG A 79 8.21 19.99 -4.04
CA ARG A 79 7.09 20.54 -4.82
C ARG A 79 7.28 20.55 -6.34
N PRO A 80 8.47 20.72 -6.92
CA PRO A 80 8.67 20.64 -8.37
C PRO A 80 8.26 19.29 -8.96
N PHE A 81 8.48 18.19 -8.22
CA PHE A 81 8.10 16.86 -8.66
C PHE A 81 6.57 16.68 -8.73
N LEU A 82 5.83 17.35 -7.83
CA LEU A 82 4.36 17.36 -7.87
C LEU A 82 3.83 18.14 -9.07
N LEU A 83 4.55 19.15 -9.53
CA LEU A 83 4.12 19.97 -10.65
C LEU A 83 4.49 19.33 -12.01
N PHE A 84 5.74 18.93 -12.18
CA PHE A 84 6.26 18.44 -13.46
C PHE A 84 6.23 16.93 -13.59
N GLY A 85 6.41 16.17 -12.50
CA GLY A 85 6.39 14.72 -12.50
C GLY A 85 4.99 14.13 -12.69
N THR A 86 3.95 14.89 -12.38
CA THR A 86 2.56 14.44 -12.52
C THR A 86 2.18 14.16 -13.97
N ALA A 87 2.60 15.00 -14.92
CA ALA A 87 2.25 14.80 -16.33
C ALA A 87 2.77 13.46 -16.88
N PRO A 88 4.08 13.11 -16.77
CA PRO A 88 4.53 11.79 -17.20
C PRO A 88 3.89 10.66 -16.41
N LEU A 89 3.64 10.80 -15.09
CA LEU A 89 2.92 9.79 -14.30
C LEU A 89 1.54 9.51 -14.89
N MET A 90 0.76 10.54 -15.19
CA MET A 90 -0.59 10.40 -15.73
C MET A 90 -0.58 9.89 -17.18
N ILE A 91 0.40 10.28 -17.99
CA ILE A 91 0.58 9.70 -19.34
C ILE A 91 0.83 8.20 -19.25
N PHE A 92 1.76 7.74 -18.42
CA PHE A 92 2.02 6.31 -18.28
C PHE A 92 0.83 5.57 -17.65
N SER A 93 0.04 6.19 -16.77
CA SER A 93 -1.18 5.58 -16.23
C SER A 93 -2.24 5.31 -17.31
N VAL A 94 -2.29 6.13 -18.37
CA VAL A 94 -3.12 5.89 -19.55
C VAL A 94 -2.50 4.81 -20.44
N LEU A 95 -1.20 4.92 -20.76
CA LEU A 95 -0.51 3.99 -21.66
C LEU A 95 -0.55 2.53 -21.19
N VAL A 96 -0.49 2.29 -19.89
CA VAL A 96 -0.59 0.94 -19.31
C VAL A 96 -1.92 0.25 -19.65
N PHE A 97 -3.00 1.01 -19.83
CA PHE A 97 -4.32 0.54 -20.24
C PHE A 97 -4.61 0.81 -21.72
N TRP A 98 -3.57 0.98 -22.55
CA TRP A 98 -3.69 1.27 -23.99
C TRP A 98 -2.83 0.31 -24.83
N VAL A 99 -2.98 -0.99 -24.60
CA VAL A 99 -2.27 -2.01 -25.34
C VAL A 99 -2.91 -2.18 -26.71
N PRO A 100 -2.17 -2.01 -27.83
CA PRO A 100 -2.72 -2.18 -29.17
C PRO A 100 -3.23 -3.62 -29.40
N THR A 101 -4.46 -3.77 -29.84
CA THR A 101 -5.12 -5.07 -30.02
C THR A 101 -4.57 -5.86 -31.20
N ASP A 102 -4.05 -5.17 -32.23
CA ASP A 102 -3.62 -5.78 -33.50
C ASP A 102 -2.18 -6.30 -33.46
N TRP A 103 -1.47 -6.07 -32.36
CA TRP A 103 -0.08 -6.47 -32.23
C TRP A 103 0.07 -7.97 -31.93
N SER A 104 1.24 -8.52 -32.27
CA SER A 104 1.60 -9.90 -31.91
C SER A 104 1.63 -10.03 -30.37
N HIS A 105 1.39 -11.24 -29.86
CA HIS A 105 1.42 -11.53 -28.42
C HIS A 105 2.72 -11.04 -27.76
N SER A 106 3.88 -11.32 -28.38
CA SER A 106 5.19 -10.89 -27.87
C SER A 106 5.32 -9.37 -27.81
N SER A 107 4.84 -8.66 -28.84
CA SER A 107 4.87 -7.18 -28.86
C SER A 107 3.98 -6.57 -27.79
N LYS A 108 2.80 -7.15 -27.53
CA LYS A 108 1.91 -6.73 -26.44
C LYS A 108 2.57 -6.89 -25.08
N VAL A 109 3.24 -8.00 -24.84
CA VAL A 109 3.96 -8.27 -23.59
C VAL A 109 5.10 -7.26 -23.40
N VAL A 110 5.92 -7.01 -24.42
CA VAL A 110 7.00 -6.01 -24.34
C VAL A 110 6.45 -4.62 -24.06
N TYR A 111 5.39 -4.23 -24.77
CA TYR A 111 4.72 -2.94 -24.54
C TYR A 111 4.22 -2.80 -23.09
N ALA A 112 3.56 -3.84 -22.57
CA ALA A 112 3.05 -3.88 -21.21
C ALA A 112 4.18 -3.74 -20.18
N TYR A 113 5.32 -4.43 -20.37
CA TYR A 113 6.51 -4.25 -19.53
C TYR A 113 7.02 -2.81 -19.55
N LEU A 114 7.25 -2.25 -20.74
CA LEU A 114 7.82 -0.91 -20.87
C LEU A 114 6.92 0.18 -20.27
N THR A 115 5.62 0.11 -20.55
CA THR A 115 4.67 1.10 -20.02
C THR A 115 4.49 0.97 -18.51
N TYR A 116 4.45 -0.25 -17.97
CA TYR A 116 4.29 -0.45 -16.53
C TYR A 116 5.58 -0.13 -15.76
N MET A 117 6.76 -0.41 -16.32
CA MET A 117 8.04 0.07 -15.76
C MET A 117 8.13 1.60 -15.78
N GLY A 118 7.71 2.23 -16.89
CA GLY A 118 7.62 3.69 -16.98
C GLY A 118 6.67 4.29 -15.94
N LEU A 119 5.51 3.65 -15.73
CA LEU A 119 4.56 4.03 -14.67
C LEU A 119 5.21 3.94 -13.29
N GLY A 120 5.91 2.85 -12.97
CA GLY A 120 6.59 2.64 -11.69
C GLY A 120 7.68 3.69 -11.43
N LEU A 121 8.51 3.99 -12.44
CA LEU A 121 9.53 5.03 -12.34
C LEU A 121 8.92 6.42 -12.08
N CYS A 122 7.92 6.81 -12.86
CA CYS A 122 7.23 8.10 -12.69
C CYS A 122 6.49 8.16 -11.35
N TYR A 123 5.88 7.04 -10.93
CA TYR A 123 5.24 6.94 -9.62
C TYR A 123 6.24 7.19 -8.49
N SER A 124 7.42 6.59 -8.54
CA SER A 124 8.47 6.79 -7.52
C SER A 124 8.96 8.25 -7.49
N LEU A 125 9.16 8.87 -8.68
CA LEU A 125 9.58 10.28 -8.80
C LEU A 125 8.54 11.28 -8.25
N VAL A 126 7.27 10.92 -8.15
CA VAL A 126 6.20 11.77 -7.59
C VAL A 126 5.88 11.38 -6.14
N ASN A 127 5.74 10.08 -5.84
CA ASN A 127 5.28 9.60 -4.55
C ASN A 127 6.33 9.79 -3.43
N ILE A 128 7.63 9.63 -3.72
CA ILE A 128 8.69 9.83 -2.73
C ILE A 128 8.74 11.30 -2.27
N PRO A 129 8.84 12.31 -3.16
CA PRO A 129 8.77 13.71 -2.76
C PRO A 129 7.44 14.06 -2.07
N TYR A 130 6.33 13.52 -2.54
CA TYR A 130 5.02 13.73 -1.93
C TYR A 130 4.98 13.22 -0.47
N GLY A 131 5.46 12.01 -0.22
CA GLY A 131 5.56 11.47 1.15
C GLY A 131 6.48 12.30 2.04
N SER A 132 7.62 12.74 1.50
CA SER A 132 8.62 13.56 2.21
C SER A 132 8.12 14.99 2.50
N LEU A 133 7.22 15.51 1.66
CA LEU A 133 6.65 16.85 1.82
C LEU A 133 5.92 17.02 3.16
N ALA A 134 5.26 15.98 3.68
CA ALA A 134 4.61 16.01 4.99
C ALA A 134 5.56 16.43 6.12
N THR A 135 6.79 15.92 6.08
CA THR A 135 7.82 16.24 7.09
C THR A 135 8.41 17.63 6.90
N ALA A 136 8.41 18.14 5.66
CA ALA A 136 8.87 19.49 5.33
C ALA A 136 7.80 20.58 5.60
N MET A 137 6.53 20.20 5.70
CA MET A 137 5.43 21.14 6.00
C MET A 137 5.36 21.50 7.47
N THR A 138 5.62 20.55 8.39
CA THR A 138 5.45 20.76 9.82
C THR A 138 6.37 19.86 10.67
N GLN A 139 6.77 20.38 11.83
CA GLN A 139 7.48 19.60 12.87
C GLN A 139 6.54 19.13 13.99
N GLN A 140 5.29 19.60 14.02
CA GLN A 140 4.33 19.25 15.06
C GLN A 140 3.83 17.81 14.93
N PRO A 141 4.01 16.94 15.96
CA PRO A 141 3.56 15.55 15.92
C PRO A 141 2.06 15.41 15.63
N GLN A 142 1.24 16.28 16.24
CA GLN A 142 -0.21 16.26 16.06
C GLN A 142 -0.64 16.61 14.63
N SER A 143 0.00 17.59 14.00
CA SER A 143 -0.26 17.97 12.61
C SER A 143 0.19 16.86 11.64
N ARG A 144 1.31 16.18 11.92
CA ARG A 144 1.77 15.01 11.15
C ARG A 144 0.78 13.85 11.26
N ALA A 145 0.27 13.58 12.47
CA ALA A 145 -0.74 12.53 12.67
C ALA A 145 -2.01 12.83 11.88
N ARG A 146 -2.47 14.09 11.86
CA ARG A 146 -3.63 14.53 11.06
C ARG A 146 -3.38 14.37 9.55
N LEU A 147 -2.19 14.73 9.06
CA LEU A 147 -1.82 14.51 7.65
C LEU A 147 -1.85 13.01 7.31
N GLY A 148 -1.27 12.16 8.15
CA GLY A 148 -1.28 10.70 7.94
C GLY A 148 -2.68 10.11 7.93
N ALA A 149 -3.54 10.50 8.88
CA ALA A 149 -4.93 10.06 8.94
C ALA A 149 -5.73 10.50 7.69
N ALA A 150 -5.59 11.77 7.28
CA ALA A 150 -6.25 12.29 6.10
C ALA A 150 -5.81 11.57 4.81
N ARG A 151 -4.53 11.22 4.68
CA ARG A 151 -4.00 10.38 3.59
C ARG A 151 -4.64 9.00 3.57
N GLY A 152 -4.72 8.33 4.71
CA GLY A 152 -5.32 6.99 4.80
C GLY A 152 -6.79 6.99 4.38
N ILE A 153 -7.56 7.99 4.83
CA ILE A 153 -8.96 8.18 4.43
C ILE A 153 -9.05 8.45 2.92
N ALA A 154 -8.24 9.36 2.39
CA ALA A 154 -8.22 9.70 0.97
C ALA A 154 -7.92 8.47 0.09
N ALA A 155 -6.92 7.66 0.47
CA ALA A 155 -6.60 6.42 -0.23
C ALA A 155 -7.77 5.43 -0.23
N SER A 156 -8.37 5.15 0.95
CA SER A 156 -9.50 4.22 1.06
C SER A 156 -10.72 4.68 0.25
N LEU A 157 -11.04 5.97 0.32
CA LEU A 157 -12.14 6.55 -0.46
C LEU A 157 -11.88 6.45 -1.96
N THR A 158 -10.63 6.62 -2.40
CA THR A 158 -10.27 6.51 -3.83
C THR A 158 -10.54 5.11 -4.37
N PHE A 159 -10.17 4.05 -3.62
CA PHE A 159 -10.48 2.68 -4.04
C PHE A 159 -11.99 2.46 -4.21
N VAL A 160 -12.80 2.94 -3.26
CA VAL A 160 -14.26 2.83 -3.31
C VAL A 160 -14.84 3.66 -4.47
N CYS A 161 -14.37 4.90 -4.66
CA CYS A 161 -14.79 5.75 -5.76
C CYS A 161 -14.48 5.13 -7.13
N LEU A 162 -13.29 4.56 -7.31
CA LEU A 162 -12.93 3.89 -8.56
C LEU A 162 -13.83 2.68 -8.84
N ALA A 163 -14.09 1.85 -7.83
CA ALA A 163 -15.01 0.73 -7.97
C ALA A 163 -16.44 1.18 -8.30
N PHE A 164 -16.91 2.28 -7.71
CA PHE A 164 -18.23 2.84 -7.96
C PHE A 164 -18.36 3.45 -9.36
N LEU A 165 -17.31 4.12 -9.85
CA LEU A 165 -17.32 4.78 -11.16
C LEU A 165 -17.13 3.77 -12.31
N ILE A 166 -16.19 2.85 -12.15
CA ILE A 166 -15.76 1.94 -13.23
C ILE A 166 -16.56 0.65 -13.23
N GLY A 167 -16.94 0.13 -12.05
CA GLY A 167 -17.66 -1.14 -11.92
C GLY A 167 -18.94 -1.22 -12.75
N PRO A 168 -19.86 -0.24 -12.69
CA PRO A 168 -21.06 -0.20 -13.52
C PRO A 168 -20.76 -0.14 -15.02
N SER A 169 -19.71 0.60 -15.41
CA SER A 169 -19.30 0.68 -16.82
C SER A 169 -18.85 -0.68 -17.35
N ILE A 170 -18.07 -1.44 -16.56
CA ILE A 170 -17.66 -2.81 -16.91
C ILE A 170 -18.86 -3.77 -16.98
N LYS A 171 -19.84 -3.62 -16.05
CA LYS A 171 -21.03 -4.47 -16.02
C LYS A 171 -21.87 -4.35 -17.29
N ASN A 172 -22.00 -3.13 -17.79
CA ASN A 172 -22.92 -2.80 -18.88
C ASN A 172 -22.27 -2.89 -20.27
N SER A 173 -21.00 -3.26 -20.37
CA SER A 173 -20.24 -3.27 -21.63
C SER A 173 -20.01 -4.69 -22.12
N SER A 174 -20.11 -4.86 -23.43
CA SER A 174 -19.67 -6.07 -24.12
C SER A 174 -18.13 -6.20 -24.06
N PRO A 175 -17.54 -7.39 -24.30
CA PRO A 175 -16.09 -7.56 -24.34
C PRO A 175 -15.37 -6.60 -25.31
N GLU A 176 -16.00 -6.26 -26.44
CA GLU A 176 -15.46 -5.35 -27.46
C GLU A 176 -15.48 -3.89 -26.97
N GLU A 177 -16.50 -3.50 -26.22
CA GLU A 177 -16.64 -2.14 -25.65
C GLU A 177 -15.70 -1.90 -24.48
N MET A 178 -15.24 -2.95 -23.79
CA MET A 178 -14.38 -2.83 -22.62
C MET A 178 -13.07 -2.06 -22.89
N VAL A 179 -12.52 -2.19 -24.09
CA VAL A 179 -11.33 -1.39 -24.49
C VAL A 179 -11.64 0.09 -24.35
N SER A 180 -12.77 0.54 -24.91
CA SER A 180 -13.19 1.95 -24.86
C SER A 180 -13.49 2.43 -23.46
N VAL A 181 -14.05 1.57 -22.60
CA VAL A 181 -14.34 1.87 -21.19
C VAL A 181 -13.04 2.14 -20.42
N TYR A 182 -12.04 1.28 -20.57
CA TYR A 182 -10.74 1.50 -19.90
C TYR A 182 -10.02 2.74 -20.43
N HIS A 183 -10.04 2.99 -21.74
CA HIS A 183 -9.46 4.19 -22.33
C HIS A 183 -10.13 5.46 -21.81
N PHE A 184 -11.46 5.49 -21.80
CA PHE A 184 -12.22 6.64 -21.30
C PHE A 184 -11.89 6.94 -19.84
N TRP A 185 -11.99 5.95 -18.96
CA TRP A 185 -11.78 6.18 -17.53
C TRP A 185 -10.33 6.53 -17.20
N THR A 186 -9.35 5.93 -17.86
CA THR A 186 -7.93 6.26 -17.61
C THR A 186 -7.62 7.70 -18.03
N ILE A 187 -8.18 8.19 -19.14
CA ILE A 187 -8.03 9.60 -19.55
C ILE A 187 -8.70 10.54 -18.55
N VAL A 188 -9.95 10.26 -18.15
CA VAL A 188 -10.68 11.08 -17.18
C VAL A 188 -9.92 11.15 -15.85
N LEU A 189 -9.44 10.03 -15.35
CA LEU A 189 -8.67 9.96 -14.11
C LEU A 189 -7.30 10.65 -14.23
N ALA A 190 -6.66 10.56 -15.41
CA ALA A 190 -5.39 11.25 -15.65
C ALA A 190 -5.56 12.77 -15.60
N ILE A 191 -6.60 13.30 -16.26
CA ILE A 191 -6.91 14.74 -16.24
C ILE A 191 -7.27 15.18 -14.81
N ALA A 192 -8.15 14.44 -14.13
CA ALA A 192 -8.53 14.72 -12.75
C ALA A 192 -7.30 14.67 -11.82
N GLY A 193 -6.43 13.66 -11.97
CA GLY A 193 -5.20 13.52 -11.21
C GLY A 193 -4.25 14.72 -11.38
N MET A 194 -4.07 15.22 -12.61
CA MET A 194 -3.29 16.43 -12.85
C MET A 194 -3.86 17.64 -12.12
N VAL A 195 -5.18 17.83 -12.16
CA VAL A 195 -5.84 18.93 -11.45
C VAL A 195 -5.66 18.81 -9.93
N LEU A 196 -5.84 17.62 -9.37
CA LEU A 196 -5.69 17.39 -7.94
C LEU A 196 -4.25 17.60 -7.46
N TYR A 197 -3.25 17.16 -8.22
CA TYR A 197 -1.85 17.44 -7.89
C TYR A 197 -1.51 18.93 -8.00
N PHE A 198 -2.10 19.65 -8.96
CA PHE A 198 -1.94 21.07 -9.04
C PHE A 198 -2.53 21.80 -7.83
N ILE A 199 -3.70 21.38 -7.35
CA ILE A 199 -4.29 21.88 -6.09
C ILE A 199 -3.39 21.55 -4.90
N CYS A 200 -2.87 20.33 -4.83
CA CYS A 200 -1.91 19.92 -3.81
C CYS A 200 -0.66 20.81 -3.82
N PHE A 201 -0.07 21.05 -4.99
CA PHE A 201 1.07 21.94 -5.15
C PHE A 201 0.79 23.37 -4.65
N LYS A 202 -0.39 23.93 -4.96
CA LYS A 202 -0.79 25.28 -4.49
C LYS A 202 -1.06 25.34 -2.99
N SER A 203 -1.60 24.29 -2.43
CA SER A 203 -2.03 24.23 -1.01
C SER A 203 -0.90 23.93 -0.05
N THR A 204 0.25 23.45 -0.52
CA THR A 204 1.38 23.02 0.30
C THR A 204 2.56 23.98 0.19
N ARG A 205 3.33 24.11 1.29
CA ARG A 205 4.58 24.87 1.35
C ARG A 205 5.63 24.13 2.17
N GLU A 206 6.88 24.21 1.76
CA GLU A 206 8.01 23.63 2.49
C GLU A 206 8.53 24.69 3.49
N ASN A 207 8.21 24.50 4.76
CA ASN A 207 8.54 25.45 5.84
C ASN A 207 9.71 24.99 6.71
N VAL A 208 10.14 23.72 6.55
CA VAL A 208 11.14 23.10 7.41
C VAL A 208 12.31 22.60 6.56
N VAL A 209 13.47 23.22 6.71
CA VAL A 209 14.73 22.71 6.15
C VAL A 209 15.41 21.86 7.23
N ARG A 210 15.57 20.55 6.97
CA ARG A 210 16.32 19.67 7.86
C ARG A 210 17.69 19.35 7.26
N ILE A 211 18.74 19.73 7.96
CA ILE A 211 20.07 19.15 7.77
C ILE A 211 20.19 18.05 8.82
N VAL A 212 19.99 16.80 8.42
CA VAL A 212 20.17 15.65 9.31
C VAL A 212 21.54 15.06 9.00
N ALA A 213 22.47 15.12 9.96
CA ALA A 213 23.70 14.35 9.90
C ALA A 213 23.34 12.86 9.90
N GLN A 214 23.65 12.16 8.82
CA GLN A 214 23.38 10.73 8.73
C GLN A 214 24.52 9.94 9.38
N PRO A 215 24.22 8.96 10.25
CA PRO A 215 25.25 8.06 10.78
C PRO A 215 25.88 7.25 9.64
N SER A 216 27.12 6.78 9.84
CA SER A 216 27.82 6.00 8.82
C SER A 216 27.03 4.75 8.43
N LEU A 217 27.08 4.37 7.15
CA LEU A 217 26.34 3.21 6.61
C LEU A 217 26.67 1.91 7.37
N ASN A 218 27.92 1.73 7.80
CA ASN A 218 28.34 0.54 8.53
C ASN A 218 27.64 0.40 9.89
N ILE A 219 27.54 1.49 10.65
CA ILE A 219 26.83 1.51 11.94
C ILE A 219 25.35 1.24 11.72
N SER A 220 24.76 1.88 10.70
CA SER A 220 23.37 1.73 10.36
C SER A 220 23.02 0.29 9.96
N LEU A 221 23.84 -0.38 9.16
CA LEU A 221 23.67 -1.78 8.77
C LEU A 221 23.85 -2.74 9.94
N GLN A 222 24.80 -2.48 10.85
CA GLN A 222 24.96 -3.28 12.06
C GLN A 222 23.75 -3.18 12.99
N THR A 223 23.19 -1.99 13.15
CA THR A 223 21.97 -1.76 13.94
C THR A 223 20.80 -2.52 13.34
N LEU A 224 20.61 -2.46 12.03
CA LEU A 224 19.57 -3.24 11.35
C LEU A 224 19.73 -4.73 11.59
N LYS A 225 20.92 -5.31 11.37
CA LYS A 225 21.17 -6.75 11.55
C LYS A 225 20.86 -7.26 12.95
N ARG A 226 20.99 -6.42 13.98
CA ARG A 226 20.67 -6.77 15.37
C ARG A 226 19.21 -6.54 15.76
N ASN A 227 18.45 -5.83 14.95
CA ASN A 227 17.06 -5.45 15.22
C ASN A 227 16.09 -6.60 14.84
N ARG A 228 16.09 -7.67 15.64
CA ARG A 228 15.22 -8.83 15.45
C ARG A 228 13.72 -8.47 15.37
N PRO A 229 13.19 -7.58 16.23
CA PRO A 229 11.79 -7.14 16.11
C PRO A 229 11.47 -6.54 14.74
N LEU A 230 12.36 -5.72 14.17
CA LEU A 230 12.18 -5.13 12.85
C LEU A 230 12.05 -6.20 11.76
N PHE A 231 12.93 -7.21 11.74
CA PHE A 231 12.85 -8.28 10.75
C PHE A 231 11.55 -9.09 10.85
N MET A 232 11.13 -9.42 12.06
CA MET A 232 9.85 -10.12 12.27
C MET A 232 8.67 -9.27 11.80
N LEU A 233 8.69 -7.97 12.08
CA LEU A 233 7.67 -7.05 11.62
C LEU A 233 7.69 -6.89 10.09
N CYS A 234 8.86 -6.85 9.46
CA CYS A 234 9.00 -6.81 8.00
C CYS A 234 8.35 -8.05 7.35
N ILE A 235 8.62 -9.26 7.86
CA ILE A 235 7.99 -10.48 7.35
C ILE A 235 6.47 -10.45 7.59
N GLY A 236 6.03 -10.00 8.76
CA GLY A 236 4.60 -9.80 9.05
C GLY A 236 3.95 -8.81 8.08
N ALA A 237 4.59 -7.66 7.84
CA ALA A 237 4.12 -6.65 6.90
C ALA A 237 4.02 -7.19 5.46
N LEU A 238 5.03 -7.95 5.02
CA LEU A 238 5.03 -8.63 3.73
C LEU A 238 3.80 -9.52 3.60
N CYS A 239 3.53 -10.37 4.59
CA CYS A 239 2.40 -11.29 4.58
C CYS A 239 1.04 -10.56 4.60
N VAL A 240 0.89 -9.49 5.41
CA VAL A 240 -0.33 -8.66 5.42
C VAL A 240 -0.57 -8.04 4.04
N LEU A 241 0.48 -7.53 3.39
CA LEU A 241 0.34 -6.90 2.06
C LEU A 241 0.07 -7.94 0.98
N ILE A 242 0.65 -9.15 1.05
CA ILE A 242 0.29 -10.24 0.15
C ILE A 242 -1.20 -10.55 0.28
N SER A 243 -1.71 -10.70 1.49
CA SER A 243 -3.15 -10.91 1.75
C SER A 243 -4.01 -9.81 1.10
N THR A 244 -3.69 -8.53 1.37
CA THR A 244 -4.44 -7.38 0.85
C THR A 244 -4.50 -7.37 -0.67
N PHE A 245 -3.36 -7.51 -1.32
CA PHE A 245 -3.26 -7.35 -2.77
C PHE A 245 -3.76 -8.58 -3.53
N ALA A 246 -3.66 -9.78 -2.95
CA ALA A 246 -4.30 -10.98 -3.50
C ALA A 246 -5.84 -10.81 -3.56
N VAL A 247 -6.44 -10.29 -2.48
CA VAL A 247 -7.88 -10.00 -2.46
C VAL A 247 -8.25 -8.95 -3.50
N SER A 248 -7.52 -7.83 -3.56
CA SER A 248 -7.80 -6.74 -4.51
C SER A 248 -7.73 -7.22 -5.96
N ALA A 249 -6.68 -7.94 -6.34
CA ALA A 249 -6.47 -8.44 -7.69
C ALA A 249 -7.47 -9.54 -8.10
N SER A 250 -8.00 -10.31 -7.12
CA SER A 250 -8.98 -11.38 -7.38
C SER A 250 -10.41 -10.90 -7.40
N SER A 251 -10.70 -9.72 -6.86
CA SER A 251 -12.08 -9.26 -6.59
C SER A 251 -12.94 -9.18 -7.86
N LEU A 252 -12.40 -8.67 -8.96
CA LEU A 252 -13.14 -8.55 -10.21
C LEU A 252 -13.40 -9.91 -10.85
N PHE A 253 -12.45 -10.84 -10.81
CA PHE A 253 -12.62 -12.22 -11.28
C PHE A 253 -13.69 -12.95 -10.46
N TYR A 254 -13.68 -12.74 -9.13
CA TYR A 254 -14.63 -13.37 -8.23
C TYR A 254 -16.07 -12.94 -8.52
N VAL A 255 -16.34 -11.64 -8.66
CA VAL A 255 -17.72 -11.18 -8.96
C VAL A 255 -18.16 -11.58 -10.36
N ARG A 256 -17.22 -11.61 -11.32
CA ARG A 256 -17.52 -11.93 -12.72
C ARG A 256 -17.80 -13.40 -12.96
N TYR A 257 -16.98 -14.30 -12.41
CA TYR A 257 -17.01 -15.72 -12.74
C TYR A 257 -17.54 -16.63 -11.62
N VAL A 258 -17.53 -16.18 -10.35
CA VAL A 258 -18.08 -16.95 -9.23
C VAL A 258 -19.47 -16.49 -8.87
N LEU A 259 -19.69 -15.17 -8.73
CA LEU A 259 -21.00 -14.60 -8.42
C LEU A 259 -21.86 -14.33 -9.66
N ASN A 260 -21.27 -14.30 -10.85
CA ASN A 260 -21.92 -13.96 -12.12
C ASN A 260 -22.64 -12.60 -12.09
N ASP A 261 -22.23 -11.69 -11.24
CA ASP A 261 -22.76 -10.32 -11.14
C ASP A 261 -21.65 -9.31 -10.85
N THR A 262 -21.14 -8.68 -11.90
CA THR A 262 -20.12 -7.64 -11.79
C THR A 262 -20.60 -6.38 -11.07
N GLY A 263 -21.92 -6.18 -10.91
CA GLY A 263 -22.48 -5.08 -10.11
C GLY A 263 -22.12 -5.17 -8.62
N LEU A 264 -21.79 -6.36 -8.13
CA LEU A 264 -21.35 -6.58 -6.74
C LEU A 264 -19.90 -6.14 -6.50
N PHE A 265 -19.14 -5.80 -7.55
CA PHE A 265 -17.75 -5.37 -7.42
C PHE A 265 -17.61 -4.18 -6.47
N THR A 266 -18.42 -3.16 -6.64
CA THR A 266 -18.42 -1.97 -5.77
C THR A 266 -18.68 -2.33 -4.31
N VAL A 267 -19.64 -3.24 -4.07
CA VAL A 267 -19.96 -3.70 -2.71
C VAL A 267 -18.78 -4.42 -2.08
N LEU A 268 -18.11 -5.32 -2.84
CA LEU A 268 -16.94 -6.02 -2.35
C LEU A 268 -15.81 -5.03 -1.98
N VAL A 269 -15.47 -4.10 -2.87
CA VAL A 269 -14.42 -3.11 -2.64
C VAL A 269 -14.76 -2.18 -1.47
N LEU A 270 -16.03 -1.80 -1.33
CA LEU A 270 -16.50 -1.02 -0.18
C LEU A 270 -16.29 -1.78 1.13
N VAL A 271 -16.69 -3.05 1.19
CA VAL A 271 -16.48 -3.88 2.39
C VAL A 271 -15.00 -4.04 2.69
N GLN A 272 -14.16 -4.32 1.68
CA GLN A 272 -12.73 -4.52 1.85
C GLN A 272 -12.00 -3.27 2.36
N ASN A 273 -12.29 -2.10 1.82
CA ASN A 273 -11.53 -0.89 2.11
C ASN A 273 -12.20 0.00 3.18
N LEU A 274 -13.49 0.31 3.01
CA LEU A 274 -14.15 1.27 3.89
C LEU A 274 -14.53 0.64 5.23
N VAL A 275 -15.16 -0.54 5.21
CA VAL A 275 -15.56 -1.21 6.47
C VAL A 275 -14.33 -1.55 7.30
N GLY A 276 -13.28 -2.10 6.68
CA GLY A 276 -12.02 -2.40 7.35
C GLY A 276 -11.40 -1.17 8.01
N THR A 277 -11.30 -0.05 7.29
CA THR A 277 -10.67 1.18 7.78
C THR A 277 -11.54 1.89 8.83
N VAL A 278 -12.83 2.07 8.54
CA VAL A 278 -13.75 2.83 9.42
C VAL A 278 -14.01 2.09 10.72
N ALA A 279 -14.18 0.76 10.68
CA ALA A 279 -14.41 -0.01 11.89
C ALA A 279 -13.13 -0.16 12.74
N SER A 280 -11.96 -0.33 12.13
CA SER A 280 -10.70 -0.49 12.87
C SER A 280 -10.24 0.79 13.54
N ALA A 281 -10.47 1.97 12.95
CA ALA A 281 -9.99 3.25 13.46
C ALA A 281 -10.41 3.55 14.92
N PRO A 282 -11.67 3.41 15.34
CA PRO A 282 -12.06 3.60 16.74
C PRO A 282 -11.71 2.41 17.65
N LEU A 283 -11.61 1.18 17.08
CA LEU A 283 -11.35 -0.04 17.86
C LEU A 283 -9.89 -0.11 18.33
N VAL A 284 -8.95 0.20 17.43
CA VAL A 284 -7.51 0.00 17.68
C VAL A 284 -7.00 0.78 18.90
N PRO A 285 -7.27 2.09 19.09
CA PRO A 285 -6.79 2.80 20.29
C PRO A 285 -7.29 2.19 21.59
N GLY A 286 -8.57 1.79 21.64
CA GLY A 286 -9.16 1.16 22.83
C GLY A 286 -8.56 -0.22 23.12
N MET A 287 -8.33 -1.04 22.09
CA MET A 287 -7.68 -2.33 22.23
C MET A 287 -6.22 -2.19 22.66
N VAL A 288 -5.46 -1.30 22.03
CA VAL A 288 -4.04 -1.05 22.37
C VAL A 288 -3.92 -0.58 23.82
N ALA A 289 -4.81 0.30 24.28
CA ALA A 289 -4.79 0.79 25.67
C ALA A 289 -5.04 -0.32 26.69
N ARG A 290 -5.89 -1.32 26.37
CA ARG A 290 -6.28 -2.41 27.30
C ARG A 290 -5.36 -3.62 27.25
N ILE A 291 -4.97 -4.06 26.05
CA ILE A 291 -4.28 -5.34 25.85
C ILE A 291 -2.89 -5.20 25.21
N GLY A 292 -2.51 -3.97 24.84
CA GLY A 292 -1.22 -3.66 24.20
C GLY A 292 -1.19 -3.88 22.69
N LYS A 293 -0.14 -3.35 22.04
CA LYS A 293 0.01 -3.38 20.57
C LYS A 293 0.13 -4.80 20.03
N LYS A 294 0.99 -5.63 20.64
CA LYS A 294 1.22 -7.03 20.20
C LYS A 294 -0.07 -7.84 20.19
N ASN A 295 -0.82 -7.83 21.29
CA ASN A 295 -2.05 -8.60 21.40
C ASN A 295 -3.16 -8.06 20.49
N THR A 296 -3.25 -6.75 20.30
CA THR A 296 -4.17 -6.12 19.34
C THR A 296 -3.87 -6.60 17.92
N PHE A 297 -2.58 -6.66 17.54
CA PHE A 297 -2.16 -7.18 16.24
C PHE A 297 -2.55 -8.65 16.06
N LEU A 298 -2.30 -9.49 17.07
CA LEU A 298 -2.65 -10.92 17.05
C LEU A 298 -4.16 -11.14 16.88
N ILE A 299 -4.99 -10.38 17.61
CA ILE A 299 -6.45 -10.46 17.46
C ILE A 299 -6.87 -10.04 16.04
N GLY A 300 -6.29 -8.97 15.49
CA GLY A 300 -6.53 -8.55 14.11
C GLY A 300 -6.17 -9.65 13.10
N ALA A 301 -5.00 -10.28 13.26
CA ALA A 301 -4.56 -11.38 12.40
C ALA A 301 -5.49 -12.61 12.49
N LEU A 302 -5.92 -12.96 13.71
CA LEU A 302 -6.86 -14.06 13.94
C LEU A 302 -8.24 -13.78 13.32
N LEU A 303 -8.77 -12.58 13.53
CA LEU A 303 -10.04 -12.16 12.91
C LEU A 303 -9.94 -12.21 11.39
N GLY A 304 -8.83 -11.73 10.81
CA GLY A 304 -8.58 -11.82 9.37
C GLY A 304 -8.58 -13.27 8.89
N THR A 305 -7.86 -14.15 9.57
CA THR A 305 -7.78 -15.58 9.25
C THR A 305 -9.16 -16.24 9.29
N CYS A 306 -9.89 -16.08 10.41
CA CYS A 306 -11.22 -16.66 10.58
C CYS A 306 -12.22 -16.10 9.56
N GLY A 307 -12.18 -14.79 9.30
CA GLY A 307 -13.06 -14.13 8.35
C GLY A 307 -12.86 -14.64 6.92
N TYR A 308 -11.58 -14.74 6.44
CA TYR A 308 -11.29 -15.29 5.12
C TYR A 308 -11.61 -16.78 5.01
N LEU A 309 -11.38 -17.57 6.04
CA LEU A 309 -11.73 -18.97 6.06
C LEU A 309 -13.26 -19.15 5.98
N LEU A 310 -13.99 -18.38 6.78
CA LEU A 310 -15.46 -18.39 6.75
C LEU A 310 -15.96 -17.93 5.36
N PHE A 311 -15.38 -16.86 4.79
CA PHE A 311 -15.73 -16.37 3.46
C PHE A 311 -15.56 -17.46 2.39
N PHE A 312 -14.49 -18.26 2.45
CA PHE A 312 -14.29 -19.37 1.52
C PHE A 312 -15.44 -20.38 1.53
N TRP A 313 -15.92 -20.76 2.72
CA TRP A 313 -16.96 -21.75 2.87
C TRP A 313 -18.36 -21.22 2.54
N VAL A 314 -18.71 -20.03 3.03
CA VAL A 314 -20.07 -19.52 2.91
C VAL A 314 -20.35 -18.78 1.59
N SER A 315 -19.33 -18.42 0.86
CA SER A 315 -19.44 -17.64 -0.39
C SER A 315 -20.26 -18.32 -1.50
N VAL A 316 -20.41 -19.64 -1.42
CA VAL A 316 -21.21 -20.42 -2.38
C VAL A 316 -22.69 -20.50 -2.00
N TRP A 317 -23.02 -20.31 -0.71
CA TRP A 317 -24.34 -20.61 -0.18
C TRP A 317 -25.19 -19.36 0.04
N SER A 318 -24.58 -18.27 0.47
CA SER A 318 -25.32 -17.06 0.81
C SER A 318 -24.44 -15.81 0.68
N LEU A 319 -24.79 -14.94 -0.27
CA LEU A 319 -24.09 -13.67 -0.47
C LEU A 319 -24.09 -12.76 0.78
N PRO A 320 -25.21 -12.55 1.50
CA PRO A 320 -25.18 -11.72 2.72
C PRO A 320 -24.21 -12.25 3.78
N VAL A 321 -24.19 -13.58 4.00
CA VAL A 321 -23.28 -14.19 4.97
C VAL A 321 -21.83 -14.09 4.50
N ALA A 322 -21.58 -14.24 3.20
CA ALA A 322 -20.25 -14.03 2.62
C ALA A 322 -19.77 -12.59 2.82
N LEU A 323 -20.61 -11.59 2.63
CA LEU A 323 -20.25 -10.18 2.87
C LEU A 323 -19.96 -9.90 4.34
N VAL A 324 -20.69 -10.51 5.28
CA VAL A 324 -20.39 -10.43 6.72
C VAL A 324 -19.04 -11.08 7.03
N ALA A 325 -18.75 -12.26 6.48
CA ALA A 325 -17.46 -12.92 6.64
C ALA A 325 -16.29 -12.06 6.09
N LEU A 326 -16.49 -11.46 4.91
CA LEU A 326 -15.53 -10.55 4.32
C LEU A 326 -15.35 -9.28 5.16
N ALA A 327 -16.43 -8.75 5.77
CA ALA A 327 -16.35 -7.61 6.67
C ALA A 327 -15.50 -7.94 7.93
N ILE A 328 -15.71 -9.11 8.53
CA ILE A 328 -14.89 -9.60 9.65
C ILE A 328 -13.42 -9.69 9.25
N ALA A 329 -13.11 -10.27 8.09
CA ALA A 329 -11.77 -10.36 7.54
C ALA A 329 -11.14 -8.97 7.36
N SER A 330 -11.91 -8.04 6.77
CA SER A 330 -11.47 -6.66 6.49
C SER A 330 -11.21 -5.85 7.76
N ILE A 331 -12.02 -6.02 8.80
CA ILE A 331 -11.79 -5.41 10.12
C ILE A 331 -10.47 -5.95 10.71
N GLY A 332 -10.28 -7.26 10.69
CA GLY A 332 -9.03 -7.87 11.16
C GLY A 332 -7.81 -7.34 10.44
N GLN A 333 -7.91 -7.19 9.13
CA GLN A 333 -6.86 -6.62 8.28
C GLN A 333 -6.62 -5.13 8.56
N GLY A 334 -7.67 -4.33 8.77
CA GLY A 334 -7.57 -2.93 9.15
C GLY A 334 -6.89 -2.73 10.49
N VAL A 335 -7.20 -3.59 11.49
CA VAL A 335 -6.53 -3.62 12.80
C VAL A 335 -5.04 -3.91 12.63
N THR A 336 -4.66 -4.96 11.89
CA THR A 336 -3.24 -5.30 11.66
C THR A 336 -2.49 -4.17 10.94
N MET A 337 -3.09 -3.57 9.91
CA MET A 337 -2.51 -2.43 9.19
C MET A 337 -2.25 -1.22 10.07
N THR A 338 -3.20 -0.89 10.95
CA THR A 338 -3.06 0.28 11.83
C THR A 338 -1.98 0.07 12.88
N VAL A 339 -1.96 -1.10 13.53
CA VAL A 339 -0.99 -1.42 14.59
C VAL A 339 0.42 -1.62 14.03
N MET A 340 0.54 -2.09 12.78
CA MET A 340 1.82 -2.32 12.11
C MET A 340 2.70 -1.07 12.07
N TRP A 341 2.12 0.10 11.79
CA TRP A 341 2.84 1.37 11.80
C TRP A 341 3.30 1.80 13.21
N ALA A 342 2.50 1.49 14.23
CA ALA A 342 2.87 1.76 15.61
C ALA A 342 4.02 0.85 16.08
N LEU A 343 4.03 -0.41 15.65
CA LEU A 343 5.12 -1.35 15.95
C LEU A 343 6.40 -1.00 15.17
N GLU A 344 6.29 -0.46 13.96
CA GLU A 344 7.45 0.01 13.19
C GLU A 344 8.19 1.12 13.93
N ALA A 345 7.47 2.11 14.43
CA ALA A 345 8.05 3.17 15.25
C ALA A 345 8.77 2.60 16.50
N ASP A 346 8.20 1.60 17.16
CA ASP A 346 8.83 0.95 18.33
C ASP A 346 10.14 0.24 17.99
N THR A 347 10.28 -0.26 16.75
CA THR A 347 11.53 -0.91 16.31
C THR A 347 12.67 0.09 16.13
N VAL A 348 12.39 1.37 15.87
CA VAL A 348 13.39 2.45 15.83
C VAL A 348 13.98 2.67 17.23
N GLU A 349 13.12 2.78 18.25
CA GLU A 349 13.54 2.92 19.66
C GLU A 349 14.36 1.70 20.10
N TYR A 350 13.95 0.50 19.73
CA TYR A 350 14.69 -0.73 20.01
C TYR A 350 16.08 -0.73 19.36
N GLY A 351 16.21 -0.22 18.14
CA GLY A 351 17.49 -0.04 17.47
C GLY A 351 18.41 0.94 18.20
N GLU A 352 17.88 2.09 18.66
CA GLU A 352 18.59 3.07 19.48
C GLU A 352 19.05 2.48 20.81
N TYR A 353 18.20 1.69 21.47
CA TYR A 353 18.56 0.99 22.71
C TYR A 353 19.77 0.07 22.55
N LEU A 354 19.82 -0.69 21.42
CA LEU A 354 20.90 -1.66 21.17
C LEU A 354 22.24 -1.02 20.84
N THR A 355 22.25 0.10 20.13
CA THR A 355 23.47 0.66 19.53
C THR A 355 23.78 2.10 19.96
N GLY A 356 22.88 2.74 20.69
CA GLY A 356 23.01 4.16 21.03
C GLY A 356 22.80 5.11 19.85
N VAL A 357 22.53 4.60 18.66
CA VAL A 357 22.34 5.38 17.43
C VAL A 357 20.92 5.25 16.92
N ARG A 358 20.22 6.37 16.72
CA ARG A 358 18.88 6.42 16.20
C ARG A 358 18.90 6.44 14.66
N ILE A 359 18.37 5.41 14.01
CA ILE A 359 18.34 5.25 12.55
C ILE A 359 16.89 5.10 12.03
N GLU A 360 16.14 6.20 12.02
CA GLU A 360 14.74 6.19 11.55
C GLU A 360 14.65 5.91 10.04
N GLY A 361 15.43 6.62 9.23
CA GLY A 361 15.30 6.59 7.77
C GLY A 361 15.59 5.22 7.16
N LEU A 362 16.63 4.53 7.60
CA LEU A 362 16.99 3.22 7.05
C LEU A 362 16.02 2.13 7.53
N THR A 363 15.54 2.22 8.78
CA THR A 363 14.49 1.32 9.33
C THR A 363 13.22 1.45 8.51
N TYR A 364 12.75 2.67 8.28
CA TYR A 364 11.58 2.94 7.46
C TYR A 364 11.76 2.47 6.00
N SER A 365 12.96 2.68 5.42
CA SER A 365 13.24 2.27 4.04
C SER A 365 13.17 0.75 3.88
N LEU A 366 13.75 -0.02 4.80
CA LEU A 366 13.70 -1.48 4.80
C LEU A 366 12.24 -1.96 4.94
N PHE A 367 11.51 -1.38 5.87
CA PHE A 367 10.10 -1.70 6.08
C PHE A 367 9.24 -1.38 4.85
N SER A 368 9.43 -0.22 4.24
CA SER A 368 8.74 0.20 3.01
C SER A 368 9.06 -0.71 1.82
N PHE A 369 10.34 -1.08 1.65
CA PHE A 369 10.76 -2.03 0.62
C PHE A 369 10.06 -3.38 0.79
N THR A 370 10.05 -3.93 2.00
CA THR A 370 9.39 -5.21 2.30
C THR A 370 7.89 -5.16 2.00
N ARG A 371 7.25 -4.04 2.32
CA ARG A 371 5.84 -3.82 1.98
C ARG A 371 5.60 -3.84 0.47
N LYS A 372 6.45 -3.19 -0.32
CA LYS A 372 6.36 -3.22 -1.79
C LYS A 372 6.52 -4.63 -2.34
N CYS A 373 7.44 -5.42 -1.79
CA CYS A 373 7.56 -6.85 -2.15
C CYS A 373 6.26 -7.60 -1.86
N GLY A 374 5.63 -7.37 -0.71
CA GLY A 374 4.33 -7.96 -0.37
C GLY A 374 3.22 -7.58 -1.35
N GLN A 375 3.15 -6.31 -1.76
CA GLN A 375 2.21 -5.83 -2.78
C GLN A 375 2.42 -6.53 -4.13
N ALA A 376 3.68 -6.69 -4.54
CA ALA A 376 4.05 -7.35 -5.79
C ALA A 376 3.63 -8.82 -5.82
N ILE A 377 4.04 -9.55 -4.79
CA ILE A 377 3.74 -10.99 -4.65
C ILE A 377 2.22 -11.17 -4.57
N GLY A 378 1.53 -10.40 -3.73
CA GLY A 378 0.08 -10.48 -3.56
C GLY A 378 -0.69 -10.19 -4.83
N GLY A 379 -0.29 -9.17 -5.60
CA GLY A 379 -0.90 -8.84 -6.89
C GLY A 379 -0.66 -9.89 -7.98
N SER A 380 0.44 -10.64 -7.91
CA SER A 380 0.81 -11.65 -8.92
C SER A 380 0.27 -13.06 -8.62
N ILE A 381 0.06 -13.43 -7.35
CA ILE A 381 -0.42 -14.77 -6.96
C ILE A 381 -1.72 -15.16 -7.68
N PRO A 382 -2.76 -14.31 -7.75
CA PRO A 382 -3.99 -14.63 -8.47
C PRO A 382 -3.75 -14.95 -9.95
N ALA A 383 -2.85 -14.21 -10.61
CA ALA A 383 -2.51 -14.45 -12.00
C ALA A 383 -1.86 -15.81 -12.23
N PHE A 384 -0.94 -16.22 -11.34
CA PHE A 384 -0.34 -17.56 -11.42
C PHE A 384 -1.34 -18.67 -11.16
N ILE A 385 -2.23 -18.50 -10.16
CA ILE A 385 -3.28 -19.49 -9.88
C ILE A 385 -4.23 -19.61 -11.08
N LEU A 386 -4.65 -18.50 -11.69
CA LEU A 386 -5.46 -18.50 -12.90
C LEU A 386 -4.76 -19.18 -14.06
N GLY A 387 -3.48 -18.89 -14.29
CA GLY A 387 -2.69 -19.53 -15.34
C GLY A 387 -2.56 -21.05 -15.15
N LEU A 388 -2.31 -21.49 -13.92
CA LEU A 388 -2.17 -22.92 -13.61
C LEU A 388 -3.52 -23.68 -13.65
N SER A 389 -4.64 -23.00 -13.35
CA SER A 389 -5.97 -23.61 -13.40
C SER A 389 -6.57 -23.68 -14.83
N GLY A 390 -5.88 -23.14 -15.83
CA GLY A 390 -6.34 -23.16 -17.22
C GLY A 390 -7.38 -22.08 -17.55
N TYR A 391 -7.28 -20.92 -16.91
CA TYR A 391 -8.18 -19.79 -17.16
C TYR A 391 -8.12 -19.31 -18.61
N ILE A 392 -9.30 -19.19 -19.22
CA ILE A 392 -9.49 -18.61 -20.55
C ILE A 392 -10.47 -17.45 -20.45
N ALA A 393 -10.01 -16.27 -20.89
CA ALA A 393 -10.79 -15.05 -20.76
C ALA A 393 -12.12 -15.10 -21.53
N ASN A 394 -13.14 -14.46 -20.96
CA ASN A 394 -14.45 -14.27 -21.60
C ASN A 394 -15.21 -15.54 -21.97
N GLN A 395 -14.91 -16.66 -21.33
CA GLN A 395 -15.61 -17.94 -21.52
C GLN A 395 -16.22 -18.42 -20.21
N VAL A 396 -17.11 -19.41 -20.29
CA VAL A 396 -17.58 -20.14 -19.10
C VAL A 396 -16.41 -20.91 -18.52
N GLN A 397 -16.13 -20.68 -17.26
CA GLN A 397 -14.94 -21.24 -16.59
C GLN A 397 -15.20 -22.66 -16.08
N THR A 398 -14.15 -23.47 -16.09
CA THR A 398 -14.20 -24.83 -15.52
C THR A 398 -14.28 -24.78 -13.98
N PRO A 399 -14.73 -25.85 -13.31
CA PRO A 399 -14.76 -25.92 -11.84
C PRO A 399 -13.40 -25.68 -11.20
N GLU A 400 -12.29 -26.09 -11.87
CA GLU A 400 -10.92 -25.90 -11.41
C GLU A 400 -10.56 -24.41 -11.39
N VAL A 401 -10.93 -23.65 -12.42
CA VAL A 401 -10.72 -22.20 -12.47
C VAL A 401 -11.55 -21.48 -11.42
N ILE A 402 -12.83 -21.86 -11.26
CA ILE A 402 -13.70 -21.30 -10.21
C ILE A 402 -13.09 -21.53 -8.82
N MET A 403 -12.57 -22.74 -8.56
CA MET A 403 -11.86 -23.06 -7.31
C MET A 403 -10.59 -22.23 -7.17
N GLY A 404 -9.82 -22.03 -8.26
CA GLY A 404 -8.64 -21.19 -8.29
C GLY A 404 -8.95 -19.74 -7.91
N ILE A 405 -10.02 -19.15 -8.46
CA ILE A 405 -10.48 -17.79 -8.12
C ILE A 405 -10.86 -17.71 -6.63
N ARG A 406 -11.63 -18.66 -6.12
CA ARG A 406 -12.02 -18.72 -4.71
C ARG A 406 -10.82 -18.88 -3.79
N THR A 407 -9.86 -19.70 -4.18
CA THR A 407 -8.60 -19.89 -3.45
C THR A 407 -7.81 -18.57 -3.39
N SER A 408 -7.72 -17.86 -4.50
CA SER A 408 -6.98 -16.59 -4.59
C SER A 408 -7.57 -15.48 -3.70
N ILE A 409 -8.90 -15.37 -3.63
CA ILE A 409 -9.57 -14.31 -2.85
C ILE A 409 -9.76 -14.68 -1.37
N ALA A 410 -9.72 -15.96 -0.99
CA ALA A 410 -10.04 -16.40 0.35
C ALA A 410 -8.94 -17.22 1.02
N LEU A 411 -8.49 -18.36 0.43
CA LEU A 411 -7.50 -19.22 1.08
C LEU A 411 -6.08 -18.63 1.10
N VAL A 412 -5.68 -17.94 0.03
CA VAL A 412 -4.38 -17.25 0.00
C VAL A 412 -4.31 -16.20 1.11
N PRO A 413 -5.23 -15.23 1.21
CA PRO A 413 -5.19 -14.26 2.30
C PRO A 413 -5.35 -14.90 3.68
N CYS A 414 -6.17 -15.95 3.82
CA CYS A 414 -6.29 -16.72 5.06
C CYS A 414 -4.95 -17.30 5.51
N GLY A 415 -4.23 -17.97 4.62
CA GLY A 415 -2.93 -18.58 4.91
C GLY A 415 -1.87 -17.55 5.32
N PHE A 416 -1.82 -16.42 4.61
CA PHE A 416 -0.88 -15.35 4.95
C PHE A 416 -1.25 -14.64 6.27
N MET A 417 -2.53 -14.43 6.59
CA MET A 417 -2.96 -13.87 7.87
C MET A 417 -2.67 -14.84 9.03
N LEU A 418 -2.82 -16.14 8.82
CA LEU A 418 -2.40 -17.17 9.80
C LEU A 418 -0.88 -17.14 10.02
N LEU A 419 -0.10 -17.01 8.94
CA LEU A 419 1.36 -16.89 9.04
C LEU A 419 1.76 -15.63 9.81
N VAL A 420 1.08 -14.50 9.57
CA VAL A 420 1.23 -13.26 10.36
C VAL A 420 0.99 -13.52 11.84
N PHE A 421 -0.11 -14.21 12.18
CA PHE A 421 -0.43 -14.56 13.56
C PHE A 421 0.71 -15.34 14.20
N VAL A 422 1.23 -16.39 13.53
CA VAL A 422 2.34 -17.21 14.03
C VAL A 422 3.61 -16.38 14.22
N ILE A 423 3.98 -15.54 13.24
CA ILE A 423 5.19 -14.71 13.33
C ILE A 423 5.11 -13.74 14.51
N ILE A 424 3.99 -13.04 14.66
CA ILE A 424 3.81 -12.03 15.71
C ILE A 424 3.59 -12.68 17.09
N TRP A 425 3.14 -13.93 17.15
CA TRP A 425 3.10 -14.67 18.41
C TRP A 425 4.48 -14.73 19.07
N PHE A 426 5.53 -14.94 18.28
CA PHE A 426 6.93 -14.97 18.74
C PHE A 426 7.59 -13.57 18.78
N TYR A 427 6.85 -12.50 18.51
CA TYR A 427 7.39 -11.12 18.49
C TYR A 427 7.91 -10.72 19.88
N PRO A 428 9.21 -10.35 20.01
CA PRO A 428 9.86 -10.22 21.32
C PRO A 428 9.57 -8.89 22.03
N LEU A 429 9.16 -7.84 21.29
CA LEU A 429 8.97 -6.50 21.83
C LEU A 429 7.52 -6.32 22.31
N THR A 430 7.28 -6.66 23.59
CA THR A 430 6.01 -6.41 24.25
C THR A 430 5.92 -4.97 24.74
N ASP A 431 4.72 -4.44 24.99
CA ASP A 431 4.53 -3.08 25.50
C ASP A 431 5.25 -2.82 26.84
N LYS A 432 5.33 -3.86 27.72
CA LYS A 432 6.09 -3.79 28.98
C LYS A 432 7.59 -3.58 28.68
N LYS A 433 8.15 -4.43 27.83
CA LYS A 433 9.57 -4.35 27.45
C LYS A 433 9.88 -3.03 26.71
N PHE A 434 8.96 -2.56 25.89
CA PHE A 434 9.11 -1.27 25.20
C PHE A 434 9.19 -0.10 26.20
N LYS A 435 8.33 -0.06 27.22
CA LYS A 435 8.38 0.97 28.27
C LYS A 435 9.70 0.94 29.03
N GLU A 436 10.21 -0.25 29.39
CA GLU A 436 11.52 -0.42 30.03
C GLU A 436 12.66 0.15 29.15
N ILE A 437 12.62 -0.12 27.85
CA ILE A 437 13.61 0.38 26.88
C ILE A 437 13.59 1.91 26.80
N VAL A 438 12.40 2.52 26.70
CA VAL A 438 12.28 3.98 26.62
C VAL A 438 12.86 4.66 27.87
N VAL A 439 12.55 4.13 29.07
CA VAL A 439 13.11 4.63 30.32
C VAL A 439 14.64 4.54 30.35
N GLU A 440 15.19 3.42 29.87
CA GLU A 440 16.64 3.22 29.81
C GLU A 440 17.32 4.19 28.84
N ILE A 441 16.72 4.43 27.66
CA ILE A 441 17.21 5.43 26.69
C ILE A 441 17.21 6.82 27.32
N ASP A 442 16.15 7.20 28.01
CA ASP A 442 16.06 8.52 28.66
C ASP A 442 17.10 8.67 29.77
N ASN A 443 17.36 7.62 30.56
CA ASN A 443 18.38 7.64 31.59
C ASN A 443 19.79 7.81 30.98
N ARG A 444 20.10 7.10 29.90
CA ARG A 444 21.39 7.25 29.18
C ARG A 444 21.57 8.67 28.66
N LYS A 445 20.52 9.28 28.09
CA LYS A 445 20.56 10.66 27.61
C LYS A 445 20.82 11.67 28.75
N LYS A 446 20.19 11.50 29.90
CA LYS A 446 20.39 12.35 31.07
C LYS A 446 21.84 12.29 31.61
N VAL A 447 22.38 11.07 31.74
CA VAL A 447 23.78 10.87 32.15
C VAL A 447 24.76 11.52 31.16
N GLN A 448 24.50 11.39 29.86
CA GLN A 448 25.33 11.99 28.83
C GLN A 448 25.27 13.52 28.86
N GLN A 449 24.11 14.12 29.11
CA GLN A 449 23.96 15.56 29.28
C GLN A 449 24.67 16.08 30.53
N GLN A 450 24.62 15.36 31.67
CA GLN A 450 25.36 15.71 32.89
C GLN A 450 26.86 15.70 32.65
N LEU A 451 27.38 14.64 32.02
CA LEU A 451 28.83 14.56 31.69
C LEU A 451 29.28 15.72 30.81
N ILE A 452 28.50 16.14 29.83
CA ILE A 452 28.81 17.30 28.97
C ILE A 452 28.78 18.58 29.79
N SER A 453 27.83 18.78 30.69
CA SER A 453 27.75 19.96 31.57
C SER A 453 28.93 20.04 32.53
N ASP A 454 29.39 18.90 33.05
CA ASP A 454 30.53 18.83 33.99
C ASP A 454 31.90 19.08 33.30
N ILE A 455 32.01 18.81 31.99
CA ILE A 455 33.19 19.08 31.18
C ILE A 455 33.24 20.56 30.73
N THR A 456 32.07 21.20 30.59
CA THR A 456 31.97 22.61 30.13
C THR A 456 32.00 23.62 31.25
N ASN A 457 31.90 23.21 32.52
CA ASN A 457 32.14 24.01 33.74
C ASN A 457 33.56 23.78 34.28
#